data_be7d8d3c053c4b418fd7fdd038838304
#
_entry.id   be7d8d3c053c4b418fd7fdd038838304
#
_cell.length_a   1.000
_cell.length_b   1.000
_cell.length_c   1.000
_cell.angle_alpha   90.00
_cell.angle_beta   90.00
_cell.angle_gamma   90.00
#
_symmetry.space_group_name_H-M   'P 1'
#
loop_
_entity.id
_entity.type
_entity.pdbx_description
1 polymer ?
#
loop_
_entity_poly.entity_id
_entity_poly.type
_entity_poly.pdbx_seq_one_letter_code
_entity_poly.pdbx_strand_id
1 'polypeptide(L)'
;MKFIQQYKNLSKEIYILFFGRVVTSMGSLIWPLLTLILKNKLGYNATTIATITMAMSILQFPMLLLGGKLADTMNRKKIIVCCDMVTVISYIICGLLPLSGYSIALFYLAGVFATIEGPSYDALVADLSDSESREKAYSLQYLGMNLGLVLSPTIAGFLFENYLGLAFIITGIATFSSTLLIILFVKQLRVEKKKVSEYEEKRENEHVFKILWERRPILIYALVAGFGGLVYAQFNYLLPLNMETLYGAKGAAIFGMLTSTNALVVIIATPIITTFAGRIIDVRKILIGESLIILGLSGYRFVQGIMPLYFVLMVIFTVGEVFNTLGNQTYMTRRMPST
;
A
#
# COMPACT_ATOMS: atom_id res chain seq x y z
N MET A 1 -9.46 -9.75 -23.50
CA MET A 1 -9.34 -11.20 -23.20
C MET A 1 -7.90 -11.70 -23.01
N LYS A 2 -6.89 -11.19 -23.73
CA LYS A 2 -5.48 -11.59 -23.52
C LYS A 2 -4.94 -11.28 -22.10
N PHE A 3 -5.42 -10.22 -21.47
CA PHE A 3 -4.99 -9.79 -20.13
C PHE A 3 -5.33 -10.81 -19.02
N ILE A 4 -6.52 -11.42 -19.07
CA ILE A 4 -6.93 -12.45 -18.09
C ILE A 4 -6.23 -13.79 -18.35
N GLN A 5 -5.85 -14.06 -19.59
CA GLN A 5 -5.17 -15.31 -19.96
C GLN A 5 -3.77 -15.45 -19.35
N GLN A 6 -3.08 -14.33 -19.08
CA GLN A 6 -1.75 -14.35 -18.47
C GLN A 6 -1.76 -14.88 -17.03
N TYR A 7 -2.88 -14.76 -16.32
CA TYR A 7 -3.04 -15.24 -14.94
C TYR A 7 -3.54 -16.69 -14.87
N LYS A 8 -3.80 -17.38 -16.00
CA LYS A 8 -4.13 -18.80 -16.01
C LYS A 8 -2.92 -19.62 -15.57
N ASN A 9 -3.20 -20.76 -14.91
CA ASN A 9 -2.20 -21.72 -14.44
C ASN A 9 -1.35 -21.27 -13.24
N LEU A 10 -1.78 -20.27 -12.46
CA LEU A 10 -1.24 -20.03 -11.13
C LEU A 10 -1.77 -21.08 -10.14
N SER A 11 -1.07 -21.27 -9.01
CA SER A 11 -1.52 -22.18 -7.95
C SER A 11 -2.87 -21.72 -7.37
N LYS A 12 -3.66 -22.65 -6.86
CA LYS A 12 -4.96 -22.35 -6.23
C LYS A 12 -4.78 -21.41 -5.05
N GLU A 13 -3.71 -21.57 -4.31
CA GLU A 13 -3.36 -20.75 -3.17
C GLU A 13 -3.13 -19.28 -3.57
N ILE A 14 -2.52 -19.01 -4.73
CA ILE A 14 -2.33 -17.65 -5.25
C ILE A 14 -3.67 -16.97 -5.54
N TYR A 15 -4.65 -17.69 -6.08
CA TYR A 15 -6.01 -17.14 -6.29
C TYR A 15 -6.73 -16.89 -4.95
N ILE A 16 -6.53 -17.75 -3.95
CA ILE A 16 -7.07 -17.54 -2.61
C ILE A 16 -6.48 -16.27 -1.99
N LEU A 17 -5.16 -16.08 -2.07
CA LEU A 17 -4.50 -14.85 -1.64
C LEU A 17 -5.02 -13.62 -2.40
N PHE A 18 -5.26 -13.75 -3.71
CA PHE A 18 -5.86 -12.67 -4.50
C PHE A 18 -7.24 -12.27 -3.98
N PHE A 19 -8.15 -13.22 -3.76
CA PHE A 19 -9.47 -12.92 -3.20
C PHE A 19 -9.37 -12.35 -1.79
N GLY A 20 -8.48 -12.89 -0.95
CA GLY A 20 -8.17 -12.32 0.37
C GLY A 20 -7.72 -10.87 0.26
N ARG A 21 -6.81 -10.57 -0.67
CA ARG A 21 -6.31 -9.20 -0.90
C ARG A 21 -7.42 -8.26 -1.37
N VAL A 22 -8.31 -8.69 -2.28
CA VAL A 22 -9.48 -7.90 -2.70
C VAL A 22 -10.36 -7.56 -1.49
N VAL A 23 -10.70 -8.56 -0.68
CA VAL A 23 -11.58 -8.38 0.51
C VAL A 23 -10.93 -7.45 1.53
N THR A 24 -9.66 -7.66 1.87
CA THR A 24 -8.93 -6.81 2.82
C THR A 24 -8.83 -5.38 2.32
N SER A 25 -8.51 -5.18 1.04
CA SER A 25 -8.40 -3.83 0.47
C SER A 25 -9.75 -3.14 0.34
N MET A 26 -10.82 -3.87 0.03
CA MET A 26 -12.19 -3.33 0.03
C MET A 26 -12.63 -2.92 1.44
N GLY A 27 -12.17 -3.63 2.48
CA GLY A 27 -12.42 -3.30 3.87
C GLY A 27 -11.48 -2.25 4.47
N SER A 28 -10.46 -1.77 3.75
CA SER A 28 -9.49 -0.79 4.25
C SER A 28 -10.08 0.62 4.29
N LEU A 29 -11.05 0.86 5.17
CA LEU A 29 -11.87 2.07 5.21
C LEU A 29 -11.24 3.23 5.99
N ILE A 30 -10.36 2.96 6.93
CA ILE A 30 -9.88 3.96 7.89
C ILE A 30 -8.68 4.74 7.40
N TRP A 31 -7.70 4.06 6.77
CA TRP A 31 -6.45 4.68 6.33
C TRP A 31 -6.63 5.91 5.43
N PRO A 32 -7.52 5.89 4.42
CA PRO A 32 -7.71 7.06 3.56
C PRO A 32 -8.25 8.28 4.31
N LEU A 33 -8.99 8.07 5.39
CA LEU A 33 -9.64 9.13 6.15
C LEU A 33 -8.93 9.47 7.46
N LEU A 34 -7.79 8.84 7.77
CA LEU A 34 -7.11 9.01 9.06
C LEU A 34 -6.87 10.48 9.41
N THR A 35 -6.40 11.29 8.46
CA THR A 35 -6.16 12.72 8.65
C THR A 35 -7.43 13.47 9.09
N LEU A 36 -8.57 13.17 8.43
CA LEU A 36 -9.85 13.79 8.76
C LEU A 36 -10.41 13.27 10.10
N ILE A 37 -10.18 12.00 10.43
CA ILE A 37 -10.55 11.43 11.74
C ILE A 37 -9.81 12.18 12.85
N LEU A 38 -8.49 12.32 12.73
CA LEU A 38 -7.68 13.03 13.72
C LEU A 38 -8.07 14.50 13.87
N LYS A 39 -8.40 15.17 12.76
CA LYS A 39 -8.81 16.57 12.77
C LYS A 39 -10.24 16.75 13.29
N ASN A 40 -11.23 16.12 12.65
CA ASN A 40 -12.64 16.47 12.85
C ASN A 40 -13.29 15.71 14.01
N LYS A 41 -12.83 14.50 14.29
CA LYS A 41 -13.42 13.69 15.38
C LYS A 41 -12.65 13.81 16.69
N LEU A 42 -11.33 14.08 16.64
CA LEU A 42 -10.50 14.27 17.84
C LEU A 42 -10.05 15.73 18.06
N GLY A 43 -10.29 16.63 17.11
CA GLY A 43 -9.98 18.06 17.24
C GLY A 43 -8.49 18.38 17.19
N TYR A 44 -7.64 17.49 16.65
CA TYR A 44 -6.20 17.73 16.57
C TYR A 44 -5.88 18.75 15.48
N ASN A 45 -4.94 19.65 15.78
CA ASN A 45 -4.43 20.59 14.79
C ASN A 45 -3.50 19.92 13.78
N ALA A 46 -3.25 20.59 12.65
CA ALA A 46 -2.45 20.04 11.55
C ALA A 46 -1.02 19.66 11.99
N THR A 47 -0.40 20.43 12.87
CA THR A 47 0.95 20.15 13.40
C THR A 47 0.96 18.87 14.23
N THR A 48 -0.01 18.69 15.13
CA THR A 48 -0.15 17.46 15.93
C THR A 48 -0.38 16.23 15.04
N ILE A 49 -1.24 16.35 14.02
CA ILE A 49 -1.50 15.26 13.06
C ILE A 49 -0.21 14.88 12.33
N ALA A 50 0.53 15.88 11.81
CA ALA A 50 1.79 15.64 11.12
C ALA A 50 2.82 14.98 12.05
N THR A 51 2.93 15.43 13.30
CA THR A 51 3.86 14.86 14.29
C THR A 51 3.52 13.40 14.61
N ILE A 52 2.24 13.08 14.84
CA ILE A 52 1.78 11.71 15.11
C ILE A 52 2.07 10.82 13.90
N THR A 53 1.71 11.26 12.70
CA THR A 53 1.91 10.48 11.47
C THR A 53 3.41 10.25 11.21
N MET A 54 4.25 11.26 11.42
CA MET A 54 5.70 11.15 11.28
C MET A 54 6.30 10.18 12.31
N ALA A 55 5.91 10.29 13.59
CA ALA A 55 6.36 9.40 14.65
C ALA A 55 6.01 7.93 14.33
N MET A 56 4.81 7.70 13.80
CA MET A 56 4.38 6.36 13.38
C MET A 56 5.16 5.83 12.19
N SER A 57 5.46 6.66 11.19
CA SER A 57 6.30 6.26 10.06
C SER A 57 7.72 5.88 10.51
N ILE A 58 8.29 6.63 11.46
CA ILE A 58 9.59 6.30 12.06
C ILE A 58 9.55 4.97 12.80
N LEU A 59 8.47 4.68 13.54
CA LEU A 59 8.28 3.42 14.25
C LEU A 59 8.09 2.22 13.30
N GLN A 60 7.37 2.43 12.19
CA GLN A 60 7.13 1.37 11.20
C GLN A 60 8.41 0.89 10.52
N PHE A 61 9.42 1.74 10.35
CA PHE A 61 10.66 1.36 9.69
C PHE A 61 11.40 0.18 10.38
N PRO A 62 11.73 0.22 11.70
CA PRO A 62 12.33 -0.94 12.38
C PRO A 62 11.37 -2.14 12.43
N MET A 63 10.05 -1.93 12.45
CA MET A 63 9.08 -3.02 12.43
C MET A 63 9.04 -3.75 11.08
N LEU A 64 9.24 -3.03 9.98
CA LEU A 64 9.41 -3.65 8.66
C LEU A 64 10.65 -4.55 8.60
N LEU A 65 11.78 -4.09 9.15
CA LEU A 65 13.02 -4.89 9.24
C LEU A 65 12.83 -6.12 10.12
N LEU A 66 12.13 -5.96 11.25
CA LEU A 66 11.75 -7.08 12.13
C LEU A 66 10.88 -8.10 11.38
N GLY A 67 9.87 -7.63 10.65
CA GLY A 67 8.99 -8.45 9.81
C GLY A 67 9.77 -9.27 8.79
N GLY A 68 10.73 -8.65 8.10
CA GLY A 68 11.64 -9.35 7.17
C GLY A 68 12.41 -10.47 7.86
N LYS A 69 13.06 -10.18 9.00
CA LYS A 69 13.80 -11.18 9.79
C LYS A 69 12.90 -12.33 10.26
N LEU A 70 11.69 -12.03 10.70
CA LEU A 70 10.72 -13.05 11.10
C LEU A 70 10.29 -13.92 9.91
N ALA A 71 10.04 -13.32 8.75
CA ALA A 71 9.67 -14.02 7.51
C ALA A 71 10.74 -15.03 7.05
N ASP A 72 12.03 -14.72 7.33
CA ASP A 72 13.15 -15.59 6.97
C ASP A 72 13.38 -16.73 7.98
N THR A 73 12.98 -16.53 9.24
CA THR A 73 13.32 -17.46 10.34
C THR A 73 12.15 -18.29 10.85
N MET A 74 10.91 -17.80 10.66
CA MET A 74 9.71 -18.42 11.20
C MET A 74 8.72 -18.83 10.09
N ASN A 75 7.71 -19.59 10.48
CA ASN A 75 6.63 -19.97 9.56
C ASN A 75 5.77 -18.75 9.17
N ARG A 76 5.81 -18.37 7.91
CA ARG A 76 5.14 -17.19 7.35
C ARG A 76 3.64 -17.17 7.61
N LYS A 77 2.95 -18.31 7.42
CA LYS A 77 1.52 -18.42 7.71
C LYS A 77 1.21 -18.13 9.17
N LYS A 78 2.04 -18.61 10.12
CA LYS A 78 1.85 -18.32 11.54
C LYS A 78 2.04 -16.84 11.85
N ILE A 79 3.04 -16.19 11.26
CA ILE A 79 3.28 -14.75 11.44
C ILE A 79 2.07 -13.96 10.94
N ILE A 80 1.60 -14.23 9.72
CA ILE A 80 0.44 -13.57 9.14
C ILE A 80 -0.77 -13.72 10.08
N VAL A 81 -1.11 -14.94 10.47
CA VAL A 81 -2.27 -15.20 11.33
C VAL A 81 -2.14 -14.48 12.68
N CYS A 82 -0.97 -14.53 13.34
CA CYS A 82 -0.78 -13.87 14.63
C CYS A 82 -0.88 -12.34 14.51
N CYS A 83 -0.26 -11.73 13.50
CA CYS A 83 -0.30 -10.29 13.28
C CYS A 83 -1.72 -9.82 12.91
N ASP A 84 -2.39 -10.54 12.02
CA ASP A 84 -3.76 -10.24 11.64
C ASP A 84 -4.73 -10.35 12.82
N MET A 85 -4.58 -11.34 13.70
CA MET A 85 -5.45 -11.44 14.89
C MET A 85 -5.32 -10.21 15.79
N VAL A 86 -4.11 -9.70 16.03
CA VAL A 86 -3.91 -8.44 16.77
C VAL A 86 -4.57 -7.26 16.04
N THR A 87 -4.38 -7.18 14.73
CA THR A 87 -4.99 -6.16 13.87
C THR A 87 -6.52 -6.20 13.94
N VAL A 88 -7.12 -7.38 13.79
CA VAL A 88 -8.59 -7.59 13.86
C VAL A 88 -9.13 -7.17 15.21
N ILE A 89 -8.53 -7.67 16.30
CA ILE A 89 -8.96 -7.33 17.67
C ILE A 89 -8.88 -5.81 17.89
N SER A 90 -7.80 -5.18 17.46
CA SER A 90 -7.62 -3.72 17.57
C SER A 90 -8.71 -2.95 16.81
N TYR A 91 -9.03 -3.36 15.58
CA TYR A 91 -10.10 -2.71 14.80
C TYR A 91 -11.49 -2.93 15.41
N ILE A 92 -11.79 -4.11 15.88
CA ILE A 92 -13.11 -4.40 16.54
C ILE A 92 -13.25 -3.55 17.80
N ILE A 93 -12.20 -3.49 18.64
CA ILE A 93 -12.22 -2.64 19.84
C ILE A 93 -12.41 -1.16 19.47
N CYS A 94 -11.68 -0.65 18.46
CA CYS A 94 -11.86 0.73 17.96
C CYS A 94 -13.29 0.99 17.47
N GLY A 95 -13.95 0.00 16.89
CA GLY A 95 -15.33 0.15 16.40
C GLY A 95 -16.41 0.10 17.47
N LEU A 96 -16.14 -0.58 18.59
CA LEU A 96 -17.07 -0.75 19.70
C LEU A 96 -16.96 0.35 20.78
N LEU A 97 -15.78 0.94 20.91
CA LEU A 97 -15.50 1.99 21.90
C LEU A 97 -15.70 3.39 21.29
N PRO A 98 -16.04 4.39 22.12
CA PRO A 98 -16.01 5.78 21.71
C PRO A 98 -14.62 6.17 21.20
N LEU A 99 -14.57 6.91 20.09
CA LEU A 99 -13.33 7.36 19.51
C LEU A 99 -12.58 8.25 20.50
N SER A 100 -11.34 7.91 20.78
CA SER A 100 -10.48 8.58 21.74
C SER A 100 -9.01 8.45 21.36
N GLY A 101 -8.10 9.08 22.09
CA GLY A 101 -6.66 8.86 21.91
C GLY A 101 -6.25 7.40 22.06
N TYR A 102 -6.93 6.63 22.91
CA TYR A 102 -6.69 5.17 23.05
C TYR A 102 -7.10 4.40 21.80
N SER A 103 -8.22 4.76 21.17
CA SER A 103 -8.64 4.13 19.90
C SER A 103 -7.61 4.38 18.80
N ILE A 104 -7.03 5.58 18.76
CA ILE A 104 -5.97 5.89 17.79
C ILE A 104 -4.68 5.10 18.10
N ALA A 105 -4.31 4.95 19.37
CA ALA A 105 -3.17 4.11 19.73
C ALA A 105 -3.38 2.65 19.30
N LEU A 106 -4.58 2.08 19.49
CA LEU A 106 -4.94 0.75 19.02
C LEU A 106 -4.92 0.64 17.50
N PHE A 107 -5.41 1.67 16.79
CA PHE A 107 -5.35 1.73 15.34
C PHE A 107 -3.90 1.70 14.83
N TYR A 108 -3.02 2.48 15.44
CA TYR A 108 -1.61 2.46 15.10
C TYR A 108 -0.91 1.16 15.49
N LEU A 109 -1.32 0.52 16.59
CA LEU A 109 -0.87 -0.82 16.94
C LEU A 109 -1.22 -1.82 15.83
N ALA A 110 -2.46 -1.77 15.31
CA ALA A 110 -2.87 -2.56 14.15
C ALA A 110 -1.95 -2.29 12.93
N GLY A 111 -1.62 -1.02 12.66
CA GLY A 111 -0.70 -0.65 11.59
C GLY A 111 0.72 -1.17 11.76
N VAL A 112 1.23 -1.21 13.00
CA VAL A 112 2.54 -1.82 13.32
C VAL A 112 2.54 -3.31 13.01
N PHE A 113 1.51 -4.04 13.45
CA PHE A 113 1.41 -5.48 13.19
C PHE A 113 1.20 -5.79 11.70
N ALA A 114 0.43 -4.98 10.97
CA ALA A 114 0.32 -5.07 9.52
C ALA A 114 1.67 -4.82 8.81
N THR A 115 2.50 -3.91 9.33
CA THR A 115 3.86 -3.67 8.81
C THR A 115 4.78 -4.87 9.04
N ILE A 116 4.68 -5.54 10.20
CA ILE A 116 5.44 -6.77 10.50
C ILE A 116 4.97 -7.93 9.61
N GLU A 117 3.68 -8.01 9.33
CA GLU A 117 3.05 -9.06 8.50
C GLU A 117 3.48 -8.98 7.04
N GLY A 118 3.61 -7.77 6.48
CA GLY A 118 3.83 -7.52 5.05
C GLY A 118 4.92 -8.38 4.39
N PRO A 119 6.17 -8.40 4.91
CA PRO A 119 7.24 -9.24 4.36
C PRO A 119 6.91 -10.73 4.36
N SER A 120 6.17 -11.22 5.38
CA SER A 120 5.73 -12.62 5.45
C SER A 120 4.68 -12.94 4.39
N TYR A 121 3.79 -12.00 4.08
CA TYR A 121 2.81 -12.15 3.02
C TYR A 121 3.48 -12.21 1.65
N ASP A 122 4.40 -11.29 1.37
CA ASP A 122 5.16 -11.26 0.12
C ASP A 122 5.99 -12.53 -0.07
N ALA A 123 6.66 -12.97 0.98
CA ALA A 123 7.41 -14.22 0.96
C ALA A 123 6.50 -15.45 0.76
N LEU A 124 5.28 -15.44 1.30
CA LEU A 124 4.30 -16.51 1.07
C LEU A 124 3.87 -16.56 -0.40
N VAL A 125 3.63 -15.41 -1.04
CA VAL A 125 3.35 -15.33 -2.49
C VAL A 125 4.52 -15.90 -3.30
N ALA A 126 5.77 -15.58 -2.93
CA ALA A 126 6.96 -16.11 -3.56
C ALA A 126 7.09 -17.64 -3.43
N ASP A 127 6.76 -18.19 -2.25
CA ASP A 127 6.84 -19.65 -1.99
C ASP A 127 5.77 -20.45 -2.74
N LEU A 128 4.62 -19.84 -2.99
CA LEU A 128 3.49 -20.45 -3.70
C LEU A 128 3.59 -20.30 -5.21
N SER A 129 4.64 -19.63 -5.71
CA SER A 129 4.90 -19.40 -7.12
C SER A 129 6.30 -19.88 -7.52
N ASP A 130 6.45 -20.42 -8.72
CA ASP A 130 7.75 -20.72 -9.32
C ASP A 130 8.39 -19.47 -9.95
N SER A 131 9.64 -19.58 -10.41
CA SER A 131 10.39 -18.46 -11.00
C SER A 131 9.70 -17.85 -12.23
N GLU A 132 8.96 -18.64 -13.02
CA GLU A 132 8.29 -18.17 -14.24
C GLU A 132 6.94 -17.50 -13.95
N SER A 133 6.24 -17.97 -12.92
CA SER A 133 4.91 -17.48 -12.53
C SER A 133 4.93 -16.39 -11.46
N ARG A 134 6.07 -16.17 -10.78
CA ARG A 134 6.20 -15.24 -9.64
C ARG A 134 5.80 -13.81 -9.97
N GLU A 135 6.25 -13.28 -11.11
CA GLU A 135 5.88 -11.93 -11.55
C GLU A 135 4.36 -11.82 -11.77
N LYS A 136 3.75 -12.85 -12.37
CA LYS A 136 2.29 -12.90 -12.56
C LYS A 136 1.55 -13.01 -11.24
N ALA A 137 2.08 -13.74 -10.27
CA ALA A 137 1.49 -13.86 -8.94
C ALA A 137 1.48 -12.51 -8.21
N TYR A 138 2.59 -11.79 -8.18
CA TYR A 138 2.65 -10.45 -7.60
C TYR A 138 1.76 -9.45 -8.33
N SER A 139 1.76 -9.48 -9.66
CA SER A 139 0.87 -8.65 -10.48
C SER A 139 -0.60 -8.91 -10.16
N LEU A 140 -0.99 -10.17 -9.94
CA LEU A 140 -2.36 -10.53 -9.54
C LEU A 140 -2.71 -9.99 -8.14
N GLN A 141 -1.78 -10.07 -7.18
CA GLN A 141 -1.97 -9.47 -5.84
C GLN A 141 -2.14 -7.95 -5.92
N TYR A 142 -1.32 -7.27 -6.73
CA TYR A 142 -1.44 -5.84 -6.95
C TYR A 142 -2.78 -5.46 -7.60
N LEU A 143 -3.24 -6.23 -8.57
CA LEU A 143 -4.58 -6.07 -9.16
C LEU A 143 -5.68 -6.25 -8.10
N GLY A 144 -5.56 -7.28 -7.24
CA GLY A 144 -6.52 -7.51 -6.15
C GLY A 144 -6.61 -6.35 -5.17
N MET A 145 -5.46 -5.79 -4.80
CA MET A 145 -5.40 -4.61 -3.94
C MET A 145 -6.15 -3.42 -4.56
N ASN A 146 -5.86 -3.11 -5.83
CA ASN A 146 -6.50 -1.98 -6.50
C ASN A 146 -7.99 -2.20 -6.77
N LEU A 147 -8.43 -3.44 -7.06
CA LEU A 147 -9.86 -3.76 -7.17
C LEU A 147 -10.63 -3.46 -5.88
N GLY A 148 -10.05 -3.80 -4.73
CA GLY A 148 -10.63 -3.44 -3.43
C GLY A 148 -10.68 -1.93 -3.20
N LEU A 149 -9.60 -1.23 -3.54
CA LEU A 149 -9.48 0.21 -3.35
C LEU A 149 -10.41 1.05 -4.27
N VAL A 150 -11.02 0.48 -5.30
CA VAL A 150 -12.03 1.21 -6.10
C VAL A 150 -13.23 1.61 -5.24
N LEU A 151 -13.69 0.75 -4.34
CA LEU A 151 -14.90 0.98 -3.54
C LEU A 151 -14.58 1.49 -2.13
N SER A 152 -13.50 1.02 -1.53
CA SER A 152 -13.16 1.26 -0.13
C SER A 152 -13.17 2.74 0.27
N PRO A 153 -12.45 3.66 -0.39
CA PRO A 153 -12.41 5.05 0.04
C PRO A 153 -13.74 5.77 -0.11
N THR A 154 -14.53 5.41 -1.12
CA THR A 154 -15.87 5.98 -1.30
C THR A 154 -16.81 5.53 -0.18
N ILE A 155 -16.83 4.24 0.16
CA ILE A 155 -17.61 3.71 1.29
C ILE A 155 -17.16 4.38 2.60
N ALA A 156 -15.85 4.48 2.81
CA ALA A 156 -15.26 5.14 3.97
C ALA A 156 -15.74 6.60 4.10
N GLY A 157 -15.74 7.36 3.01
CA GLY A 157 -16.20 8.74 2.98
C GLY A 157 -17.67 8.89 3.38
N PHE A 158 -18.54 7.99 2.94
CA PHE A 158 -19.96 7.99 3.34
C PHE A 158 -20.19 7.57 4.80
N LEU A 159 -19.37 6.66 5.32
CA LEU A 159 -19.46 6.23 6.72
C LEU A 159 -18.84 7.22 7.70
N PHE A 160 -18.01 8.15 7.22
CA PHE A 160 -17.18 9.03 8.04
C PHE A 160 -17.98 9.84 9.05
N GLU A 161 -19.11 10.43 8.63
CA GLU A 161 -19.85 11.37 9.51
C GLU A 161 -20.54 10.68 10.67
N ASN A 162 -21.31 9.61 10.41
CA ASN A 162 -22.23 9.04 11.39
C ASN A 162 -21.93 7.59 11.78
N TYR A 163 -21.11 6.88 11.00
CA TYR A 163 -20.92 5.44 11.13
C TYR A 163 -19.45 5.02 11.18
N LEU A 164 -18.59 5.87 11.76
CA LEU A 164 -17.15 5.61 11.82
C LEU A 164 -16.81 4.32 12.58
N GLY A 165 -17.54 4.01 13.68
CA GLY A 165 -17.38 2.74 14.40
C GLY A 165 -17.67 1.53 13.51
N LEU A 166 -18.71 1.61 12.65
CA LEU A 166 -19.01 0.57 11.67
C LEU A 166 -17.87 0.41 10.64
N ALA A 167 -17.23 1.50 10.21
CA ALA A 167 -16.09 1.43 9.31
C ALA A 167 -14.91 0.67 9.92
N PHE A 168 -14.62 0.85 11.20
CA PHE A 168 -13.62 0.06 11.93
C PHE A 168 -14.00 -1.43 11.98
N ILE A 169 -15.26 -1.74 12.32
CA ILE A 169 -15.75 -3.13 12.40
C ILE A 169 -15.65 -3.82 11.03
N ILE A 170 -16.07 -3.15 9.94
CA ILE A 170 -15.96 -3.68 8.58
C ILE A 170 -14.50 -3.98 8.23
N THR A 171 -13.58 -3.07 8.56
CA THR A 171 -12.14 -3.27 8.34
C THR A 171 -11.64 -4.52 9.09
N GLY A 172 -12.02 -4.70 10.34
CA GLY A 172 -11.69 -5.88 11.13
C GLY A 172 -12.25 -7.17 10.54
N ILE A 173 -13.54 -7.19 10.15
CA ILE A 173 -14.19 -8.36 9.54
C ILE A 173 -13.54 -8.72 8.19
N ALA A 174 -13.22 -7.73 7.36
CA ALA A 174 -12.56 -7.95 6.07
C ALA A 174 -11.18 -8.58 6.26
N THR A 175 -10.37 -8.07 7.19
CA THR A 175 -9.06 -8.65 7.54
C THR A 175 -9.23 -10.08 8.07
N PHE A 176 -10.16 -10.31 9.02
CA PHE A 176 -10.44 -11.65 9.54
C PHE A 176 -10.86 -12.62 8.45
N SER A 177 -11.72 -12.20 7.51
CA SER A 177 -12.18 -13.04 6.41
C SER A 177 -11.01 -13.46 5.50
N SER A 178 -10.09 -12.55 5.19
CA SER A 178 -8.87 -12.85 4.44
C SER A 178 -7.99 -13.84 5.19
N THR A 179 -7.75 -13.59 6.47
CA THR A 179 -6.94 -14.48 7.32
C THR A 179 -7.56 -15.87 7.43
N LEU A 180 -8.89 -15.96 7.52
CA LEU A 180 -9.61 -17.23 7.55
C LEU A 180 -9.40 -18.03 6.25
N LEU A 181 -9.42 -17.35 5.09
CA LEU A 181 -9.07 -17.99 3.81
C LEU A 181 -7.64 -18.57 3.84
N ILE A 182 -6.69 -17.83 4.38
CA ILE A 182 -5.30 -18.31 4.54
C ILE A 182 -5.24 -19.52 5.48
N ILE A 183 -5.93 -19.46 6.62
CA ILE A 183 -5.96 -20.57 7.59
C ILE A 183 -6.50 -21.84 6.95
N LEU A 184 -7.63 -21.75 6.24
CA LEU A 184 -8.36 -22.92 5.74
C LEU A 184 -7.76 -23.50 4.47
N PHE A 185 -7.26 -22.66 3.56
CA PHE A 185 -6.97 -23.09 2.19
C PHE A 185 -5.50 -22.99 1.79
N VAL A 186 -4.69 -22.19 2.48
CA VAL A 186 -3.26 -22.12 2.18
C VAL A 186 -2.52 -23.18 2.99
N LYS A 187 -1.83 -24.09 2.30
CA LYS A 187 -1.04 -25.13 2.95
C LYS A 187 0.12 -24.52 3.74
N GLN A 188 0.45 -25.15 4.86
CA GLN A 188 1.61 -24.77 5.64
C GLN A 188 2.87 -25.23 4.91
N LEU A 189 3.57 -24.31 4.28
CA LEU A 189 4.88 -24.59 3.68
C LEU A 189 5.95 -24.59 4.81
N ARG A 190 6.82 -25.59 4.79
CA ARG A 190 8.05 -25.55 5.61
C ARG A 190 8.95 -24.48 5.01
N VAL A 191 9.53 -23.65 5.85
CA VAL A 191 10.64 -22.79 5.44
C VAL A 191 11.80 -23.74 5.12
N GLU A 192 11.91 -24.17 3.86
CA GLU A 192 13.14 -24.78 3.40
C GLU A 192 14.19 -23.69 3.41
N LYS A 193 15.26 -23.87 4.17
CA LYS A 193 16.45 -23.06 3.99
C LYS A 193 16.84 -23.24 2.52
N LYS A 194 16.56 -22.23 1.68
CA LYS A 194 17.10 -22.22 0.32
C LYS A 194 18.57 -22.54 0.46
N LYS A 195 19.05 -23.54 -0.29
CA LYS A 195 20.49 -23.72 -0.49
C LYS A 195 20.98 -22.39 -1.03
N VAL A 196 21.70 -21.67 -0.19
CA VAL A 196 22.36 -20.42 -0.53
C VAL A 196 23.18 -20.72 -1.79
N SER A 197 22.95 -19.99 -2.85
CA SER A 197 23.76 -20.16 -4.05
C SER A 197 25.20 -19.75 -3.69
N GLU A 198 26.19 -20.41 -4.27
CA GLU A 198 27.62 -20.19 -4.00
C GLU A 198 28.05 -18.70 -4.11
N TYR A 199 27.21 -17.87 -4.73
CA TYR A 199 27.39 -16.41 -4.86
C TYR A 199 26.86 -15.60 -3.63
N GLU A 200 25.95 -16.15 -2.84
CA GLU A 200 25.38 -15.47 -1.64
C GLU A 200 26.27 -15.67 -0.39
N GLU A 201 27.01 -16.76 -0.28
CA GLU A 201 27.83 -17.09 0.89
C GLU A 201 28.91 -16.04 1.25
N LYS A 202 29.34 -15.24 0.31
CA LYS A 202 30.39 -14.23 0.55
C LYS A 202 29.91 -12.91 1.14
N ARG A 203 28.59 -12.69 1.37
CA ARG A 203 28.04 -11.40 1.81
C ARG A 203 27.18 -11.43 3.07
N GLU A 204 26.99 -12.55 3.72
CA GLU A 204 26.15 -12.68 4.93
C GLU A 204 26.56 -11.78 6.12
N ASN A 205 27.75 -11.16 6.10
CA ASN A 205 28.27 -10.32 7.19
C ASN A 205 28.51 -8.85 6.82
N GLU A 206 28.12 -8.39 5.62
CA GLU A 206 28.30 -6.98 5.28
C GLU A 206 27.07 -6.15 5.67
N HIS A 207 27.30 -5.06 6.41
CA HIS A 207 26.25 -4.10 6.77
C HIS A 207 25.64 -3.47 5.49
N VAL A 208 24.32 -3.50 5.39
CA VAL A 208 23.54 -2.92 4.28
C VAL A 208 24.01 -1.49 3.93
N PHE A 209 24.33 -0.69 4.94
CA PHE A 209 24.86 0.67 4.77
C PHE A 209 26.19 0.72 4.04
N LYS A 210 27.09 -0.25 4.24
CA LYS A 210 28.37 -0.34 3.53
C LYS A 210 28.15 -0.64 2.05
N ILE A 211 27.25 -1.60 1.75
CA ILE A 211 26.89 -1.95 0.36
C ILE A 211 26.27 -0.75 -0.37
N LEU A 212 25.37 -0.01 0.29
CA LEU A 212 24.76 1.19 -0.27
C LEU A 212 25.79 2.30 -0.51
N TRP A 213 26.76 2.47 0.39
CA TRP A 213 27.81 3.46 0.25
C TRP A 213 28.78 3.14 -0.90
N GLU A 214 29.11 1.88 -1.11
CA GLU A 214 29.93 1.41 -2.23
C GLU A 214 29.18 1.56 -3.57
N ARG A 215 27.84 1.46 -3.56
CA ARG A 215 26.99 1.62 -4.75
C ARG A 215 26.31 2.98 -4.81
N ARG A 216 27.10 4.05 -4.92
CA ARG A 216 26.62 5.44 -4.96
C ARG A 216 25.38 5.69 -5.84
N PRO A 217 25.23 5.12 -7.06
CA PRO A 217 24.03 5.33 -7.87
C PRO A 217 22.75 4.81 -7.20
N ILE A 218 22.82 3.71 -6.45
CA ILE A 218 21.67 3.16 -5.72
C ILE A 218 21.34 4.03 -4.52
N LEU A 219 22.35 4.53 -3.81
CA LEU A 219 22.16 5.46 -2.69
C LEU A 219 21.50 6.77 -3.14
N ILE A 220 22.01 7.37 -4.22
CA ILE A 220 21.42 8.59 -4.80
C ILE A 220 19.98 8.34 -5.23
N TYR A 221 19.74 7.23 -5.91
CA TYR A 221 18.38 6.84 -6.29
C TYR A 221 17.46 6.71 -5.07
N ALA A 222 17.90 6.02 -4.01
CA ALA A 222 17.10 5.85 -2.79
C ALA A 222 16.77 7.18 -2.12
N LEU A 223 17.71 8.13 -2.09
CA LEU A 223 17.48 9.47 -1.58
C LEU A 223 16.44 10.23 -2.42
N VAL A 224 16.60 10.22 -3.75
CA VAL A 224 15.66 10.90 -4.67
C VAL A 224 14.27 10.26 -4.58
N ALA A 225 14.18 8.94 -4.56
CA ALA A 225 12.92 8.23 -4.38
C ALA A 225 12.26 8.55 -3.02
N GLY A 226 13.07 8.73 -1.96
CA GLY A 226 12.60 9.19 -0.66
C GLY A 226 11.94 10.57 -0.71
N PHE A 227 12.53 11.53 -1.44
CA PHE A 227 11.91 12.84 -1.67
C PHE A 227 10.62 12.73 -2.47
N GLY A 228 10.57 11.91 -3.52
CA GLY A 228 9.34 11.60 -4.26
C GLY A 228 8.24 11.05 -3.34
N GLY A 229 8.60 10.16 -2.42
CA GLY A 229 7.71 9.63 -1.40
C GLY A 229 7.12 10.71 -0.47
N LEU A 230 7.91 11.72 -0.10
CA LEU A 230 7.40 12.87 0.69
C LEU A 230 6.36 13.68 -0.09
N VAL A 231 6.57 13.88 -1.39
CA VAL A 231 5.59 14.55 -2.26
C VAL A 231 4.31 13.71 -2.36
N TYR A 232 4.45 12.40 -2.59
CA TYR A 232 3.31 11.48 -2.66
C TYR A 232 2.51 11.43 -1.33
N ALA A 233 3.18 11.52 -0.19
CA ALA A 233 2.52 11.52 1.11
C ALA A 233 1.52 12.68 1.28
N GLN A 234 1.71 13.80 0.53
CA GLN A 234 0.79 14.94 0.56
C GLN A 234 -0.59 14.58 0.00
N PHE A 235 -0.69 13.57 -0.85
CA PHE A 235 -1.96 13.03 -1.33
C PHE A 235 -2.89 12.61 -0.17
N ASN A 236 -2.36 11.90 0.81
CA ASN A 236 -3.13 11.43 1.95
C ASN A 236 -3.19 12.44 3.11
N TYR A 237 -2.41 13.52 3.07
CA TYR A 237 -2.37 14.52 4.14
C TYR A 237 -3.06 15.82 3.72
N LEU A 238 -2.57 16.51 2.68
CA LEU A 238 -3.09 17.82 2.28
C LEU A 238 -4.41 17.72 1.50
N LEU A 239 -4.58 16.73 0.64
CA LEU A 239 -5.76 16.65 -0.21
C LEU A 239 -7.06 16.47 0.60
N PRO A 240 -7.16 15.55 1.59
CA PRO A 240 -8.37 15.45 2.41
C PRO A 240 -8.64 16.72 3.22
N LEU A 241 -7.61 17.39 3.74
CA LEU A 241 -7.76 18.68 4.45
C LEU A 241 -8.27 19.79 3.52
N ASN A 242 -7.80 19.81 2.27
CA ASN A 242 -8.26 20.76 1.26
C ASN A 242 -9.72 20.48 0.88
N MET A 243 -10.11 19.24 0.70
CA MET A 243 -11.50 18.85 0.41
C MET A 243 -12.44 19.26 1.56
N GLU A 244 -12.03 19.04 2.79
CA GLU A 244 -12.80 19.45 3.95
C GLU A 244 -12.93 20.97 4.06
N THR A 245 -11.86 21.71 3.80
CA THR A 245 -11.86 23.17 3.83
C THR A 245 -12.81 23.77 2.77
N LEU A 246 -12.89 23.16 1.58
CA LEU A 246 -13.70 23.66 0.47
C LEU A 246 -15.17 23.19 0.53
N TYR A 247 -15.41 21.97 1.03
CA TYR A 247 -16.71 21.32 0.93
C TYR A 247 -17.32 20.91 2.28
N GLY A 248 -16.66 21.25 3.40
CA GLY A 248 -17.13 20.98 4.75
C GLY A 248 -17.41 19.49 4.97
N ALA A 249 -18.57 19.15 5.54
CA ALA A 249 -18.98 17.78 5.85
C ALA A 249 -18.95 16.82 4.63
N LYS A 250 -19.09 17.32 3.40
CA LYS A 250 -18.98 16.50 2.18
C LYS A 250 -17.54 16.22 1.77
N GLY A 251 -16.55 16.89 2.37
CA GLY A 251 -15.15 16.77 2.00
C GLY A 251 -14.61 15.34 2.07
N ALA A 252 -14.96 14.60 3.12
CA ALA A 252 -14.58 13.20 3.28
C ALA A 252 -15.11 12.29 2.16
N ALA A 253 -16.38 12.46 1.79
CA ALA A 253 -16.99 11.70 0.69
C ALA A 253 -16.35 12.03 -0.67
N ILE A 254 -16.08 13.32 -0.93
CA ILE A 254 -15.41 13.77 -2.16
C ILE A 254 -13.99 13.21 -2.22
N PHE A 255 -13.22 13.26 -1.13
CA PHE A 255 -11.90 12.67 -1.06
C PHE A 255 -11.94 11.16 -1.31
N GLY A 256 -12.91 10.46 -0.72
CA GLY A 256 -13.15 9.04 -0.98
C GLY A 256 -13.40 8.74 -2.45
N MET A 257 -14.24 9.54 -3.13
CA MET A 257 -14.48 9.40 -4.58
C MET A 257 -13.23 9.68 -5.42
N LEU A 258 -12.42 10.68 -5.05
CA LEU A 258 -11.15 10.97 -5.73
C LEU A 258 -10.17 9.79 -5.59
N THR A 259 -10.04 9.21 -4.40
CA THR A 259 -9.18 8.05 -4.15
C THR A 259 -9.68 6.80 -4.89
N SER A 260 -11.00 6.58 -4.95
CA SER A 260 -11.59 5.52 -5.76
C SER A 260 -11.32 5.72 -7.26
N THR A 261 -11.34 6.96 -7.73
CA THR A 261 -10.98 7.31 -9.11
C THR A 261 -9.50 6.99 -9.38
N ASN A 262 -8.59 7.30 -8.43
CA ASN A 262 -7.20 6.89 -8.52
C ASN A 262 -7.08 5.38 -8.74
N ALA A 263 -7.68 4.56 -7.88
CA ALA A 263 -7.62 3.10 -7.98
C ALA A 263 -8.18 2.58 -9.33
N LEU A 264 -9.29 3.15 -9.80
CA LEU A 264 -9.88 2.79 -11.10
C LEU A 264 -8.95 3.13 -12.28
N VAL A 265 -8.35 4.32 -12.24
CA VAL A 265 -7.40 4.76 -13.27
C VAL A 265 -6.14 3.90 -13.26
N VAL A 266 -5.62 3.50 -12.08
CA VAL A 266 -4.50 2.54 -11.98
C VAL A 266 -4.82 1.24 -12.73
N ILE A 267 -5.99 0.66 -12.50
CA ILE A 267 -6.40 -0.61 -13.14
C ILE A 267 -6.45 -0.48 -14.66
N ILE A 268 -6.97 0.65 -15.17
CA ILE A 268 -7.12 0.87 -16.61
C ILE A 268 -5.78 1.28 -17.25
N ALA A 269 -5.05 2.21 -16.62
CA ALA A 269 -3.85 2.79 -17.18
C ALA A 269 -2.65 1.84 -17.16
N THR A 270 -2.52 1.00 -16.11
CA THR A 270 -1.36 0.11 -15.97
C THR A 270 -1.12 -0.79 -17.18
N PRO A 271 -2.09 -1.56 -17.70
CA PRO A 271 -1.86 -2.39 -18.88
C PRO A 271 -1.59 -1.58 -20.15
N ILE A 272 -2.20 -0.41 -20.27
CA ILE A 272 -2.01 0.49 -21.41
C ILE A 272 -0.58 1.03 -21.39
N ILE A 273 -0.15 1.62 -20.27
CA ILE A 273 1.16 2.22 -20.10
C ILE A 273 2.25 1.15 -20.22
N THR A 274 2.07 -0.04 -19.62
CA THR A 274 3.03 -1.14 -19.74
C THR A 274 3.29 -1.51 -21.19
N THR A 275 2.24 -1.54 -22.01
CA THR A 275 2.37 -1.86 -23.44
C THR A 275 3.12 -0.78 -24.21
N PHE A 276 2.82 0.49 -24.00
CA PHE A 276 3.43 1.60 -24.74
C PHE A 276 4.79 2.03 -24.16
N ALA A 277 4.96 1.98 -22.85
CA ALA A 277 6.15 2.42 -22.17
C ALA A 277 7.30 1.39 -22.17
N GLY A 278 7.08 0.17 -22.68
CA GLY A 278 8.11 -0.87 -22.78
C GLY A 278 9.36 -0.43 -23.57
N ARG A 279 9.22 0.55 -24.47
CA ARG A 279 10.32 1.13 -25.26
C ARG A 279 10.98 2.35 -24.59
N ILE A 280 10.43 2.85 -23.50
CA ILE A 280 10.93 4.04 -22.81
C ILE A 280 11.96 3.61 -21.76
N ILE A 281 13.09 4.30 -21.70
CA ILE A 281 14.15 4.08 -20.70
C ILE A 281 13.60 4.34 -19.30
N ASP A 282 13.96 3.50 -18.32
CA ASP A 282 13.38 3.51 -16.97
C ASP A 282 13.46 4.89 -16.29
N VAL A 283 14.61 5.59 -16.40
CA VAL A 283 14.79 6.95 -15.87
C VAL A 283 13.80 7.96 -16.48
N ARG A 284 13.51 7.84 -17.78
CA ARG A 284 12.54 8.72 -18.43
C ARG A 284 11.10 8.43 -17.95
N LYS A 285 10.77 7.15 -17.70
CA LYS A 285 9.46 6.80 -17.09
C LYS A 285 9.32 7.46 -15.72
N ILE A 286 10.36 7.39 -14.88
CA ILE A 286 10.37 8.02 -13.56
C ILE A 286 10.19 9.54 -13.69
N LEU A 287 10.94 10.20 -14.57
CA LEU A 287 10.85 11.65 -14.77
C LEU A 287 9.45 12.08 -15.28
N ILE A 288 8.87 11.35 -16.23
CA ILE A 288 7.50 11.61 -16.71
C ILE A 288 6.52 11.41 -15.55
N GLY A 289 6.67 10.32 -14.79
CA GLY A 289 5.84 10.00 -13.64
C GLY A 289 5.85 11.11 -12.60
N GLU A 290 7.04 11.51 -12.13
CA GLU A 290 7.20 12.59 -11.15
C GLU A 290 6.64 13.93 -11.66
N SER A 291 6.88 14.27 -12.94
CA SER A 291 6.37 15.50 -13.52
C SER A 291 4.82 15.54 -13.53
N LEU A 292 4.16 14.42 -13.85
CA LEU A 292 2.71 14.31 -13.84
C LEU A 292 2.14 14.30 -12.41
N ILE A 293 2.82 13.67 -11.45
CA ILE A 293 2.46 13.70 -10.03
C ILE A 293 2.48 15.15 -9.51
N ILE A 294 3.58 15.87 -9.78
CA ILE A 294 3.73 17.28 -9.39
C ILE A 294 2.65 18.14 -10.05
N LEU A 295 2.40 17.95 -11.35
CA LEU A 295 1.36 18.68 -12.07
C LEU A 295 -0.03 18.43 -11.49
N GLY A 296 -0.36 17.16 -11.20
CA GLY A 296 -1.63 16.77 -10.60
C GLY A 296 -1.82 17.40 -9.21
N LEU A 297 -0.85 17.26 -8.31
CA LEU A 297 -0.94 17.79 -6.96
C LEU A 297 -0.94 19.32 -6.91
N SER A 298 -0.03 19.97 -7.64
CA SER A 298 0.04 21.43 -7.67
C SER A 298 -1.17 22.07 -8.37
N GLY A 299 -1.73 21.38 -9.35
CA GLY A 299 -2.92 21.81 -10.08
C GLY A 299 -4.13 22.04 -9.17
N TYR A 300 -4.27 21.29 -8.07
CA TYR A 300 -5.37 21.50 -7.11
C TYR A 300 -5.42 22.90 -6.52
N ARG A 301 -4.29 23.62 -6.46
CA ARG A 301 -4.23 25.00 -5.98
C ARG A 301 -4.97 25.97 -6.91
N PHE A 302 -5.02 25.68 -8.22
CA PHE A 302 -5.54 26.60 -9.24
C PHE A 302 -7.01 26.31 -9.61
N VAL A 303 -7.55 25.14 -9.26
CA VAL A 303 -8.90 24.71 -9.63
C VAL A 303 -9.92 24.79 -8.49
N GLN A 304 -9.62 25.58 -7.46
CA GLN A 304 -10.45 25.69 -6.26
C GLN A 304 -11.92 25.98 -6.60
N GLY A 305 -12.82 25.13 -6.06
CA GLY A 305 -14.27 25.25 -6.24
C GLY A 305 -14.83 24.60 -7.50
N ILE A 306 -13.99 24.11 -8.44
CA ILE A 306 -14.46 23.47 -9.68
C ILE A 306 -14.29 21.95 -9.56
N MET A 307 -15.28 21.29 -8.95
CA MET A 307 -15.22 19.86 -8.61
C MET A 307 -14.81 18.93 -9.77
N PRO A 308 -15.31 19.04 -11.02
CA PRO A 308 -14.89 18.16 -12.11
C PRO A 308 -13.39 18.21 -12.40
N LEU A 309 -12.75 19.37 -12.22
CA LEU A 309 -11.32 19.53 -12.48
C LEU A 309 -10.46 18.78 -11.46
N TYR A 310 -10.94 18.56 -10.23
CA TYR A 310 -10.26 17.71 -9.25
C TYR A 310 -10.13 16.27 -9.76
N PHE A 311 -11.16 15.73 -10.41
CA PHE A 311 -11.11 14.40 -11.01
C PHE A 311 -10.16 14.34 -12.21
N VAL A 312 -10.12 15.38 -13.05
CA VAL A 312 -9.16 15.47 -14.15
C VAL A 312 -7.72 15.49 -13.63
N LEU A 313 -7.44 16.29 -12.61
CA LEU A 313 -6.13 16.35 -11.98
C LEU A 313 -5.78 15.02 -11.29
N MET A 314 -6.76 14.32 -10.71
CA MET A 314 -6.57 12.98 -10.18
C MET A 314 -6.16 11.98 -11.26
N VAL A 315 -6.77 12.02 -12.43
CA VAL A 315 -6.36 11.17 -13.57
C VAL A 315 -4.92 11.47 -13.97
N ILE A 316 -4.53 12.75 -14.08
CA ILE A 316 -3.15 13.16 -14.42
C ILE A 316 -2.16 12.65 -13.36
N PHE A 317 -2.46 12.87 -12.09
CA PHE A 317 -1.68 12.39 -10.96
C PHE A 317 -1.49 10.86 -11.03
N THR A 318 -2.57 10.12 -11.24
CA THR A 318 -2.56 8.66 -11.25
C THR A 318 -1.80 8.09 -12.45
N VAL A 319 -1.93 8.70 -13.63
CA VAL A 319 -1.10 8.33 -14.80
C VAL A 319 0.37 8.51 -14.46
N GLY A 320 0.74 9.60 -13.78
CA GLY A 320 2.08 9.84 -13.27
C GLY A 320 2.54 8.76 -12.29
N GLU A 321 1.68 8.38 -11.35
CA GLU A 321 1.93 7.30 -10.38
C GLU A 321 2.24 5.96 -11.07
N VAL A 322 1.46 5.59 -12.10
CA VAL A 322 1.69 4.35 -12.85
C VAL A 322 3.04 4.39 -13.59
N PHE A 323 3.38 5.51 -14.25
CA PHE A 323 4.68 5.67 -14.88
C PHE A 323 5.84 5.56 -13.88
N ASN A 324 5.70 6.20 -12.73
CA ASN A 324 6.69 6.19 -11.66
C ASN A 324 6.88 4.78 -11.09
N THR A 325 5.80 4.09 -10.77
CA THR A 325 5.82 2.72 -10.24
C THR A 325 6.50 1.76 -11.22
N LEU A 326 6.11 1.76 -12.49
CA LEU A 326 6.71 0.91 -13.52
C LEU A 326 8.20 1.25 -13.75
N GLY A 327 8.54 2.54 -13.75
CA GLY A 327 9.92 2.99 -13.89
C GLY A 327 10.80 2.54 -12.73
N ASN A 328 10.33 2.70 -11.50
CA ASN A 328 11.05 2.32 -10.29
C ASN A 328 11.25 0.81 -10.20
N GLN A 329 10.22 0.01 -10.44
CA GLN A 329 10.32 -1.45 -10.41
C GLN A 329 11.33 -1.97 -11.42
N THR A 330 11.29 -1.48 -12.67
CA THR A 330 12.24 -1.91 -13.71
C THR A 330 13.65 -1.39 -13.47
N TYR A 331 13.82 -0.17 -12.95
CA TYR A 331 15.11 0.38 -12.60
C TYR A 331 15.81 -0.43 -11.50
N MET A 332 15.08 -0.80 -10.46
CA MET A 332 15.61 -1.60 -9.34
C MET A 332 15.94 -3.02 -9.77
N THR A 333 15.03 -3.71 -10.45
CA THR A 333 15.23 -5.11 -10.87
C THR A 333 16.40 -5.30 -11.83
N ARG A 334 16.71 -4.30 -12.69
CA ARG A 334 17.85 -4.37 -13.61
C ARG A 334 19.19 -4.08 -12.97
N ARG A 335 19.24 -3.50 -11.78
CA ARG A 335 20.47 -3.05 -11.10
C ARG A 335 20.76 -3.76 -9.79
N MET A 336 19.79 -4.47 -9.26
CA MET A 336 20.03 -5.44 -8.18
C MET A 336 20.51 -6.76 -8.78
N PRO A 337 21.49 -7.44 -8.17
CA PRO A 337 21.83 -8.79 -8.56
C PRO A 337 20.56 -9.65 -8.43
N SER A 338 20.33 -10.54 -9.38
CA SER A 338 19.31 -11.58 -9.26
C SER A 338 19.65 -12.43 -8.03
N THR A 339 18.90 -12.21 -6.95
CA THR A 339 18.91 -13.11 -5.79
C THR A 339 18.15 -14.39 -6.13
#